data_2b860d97e77f003f955a1290631c5c09
#
_entry.id   2b860d97e77f003f955a1290631c5c09
#
_cell.length_a   1.000
_cell.length_b   1.000
_cell.length_c   1.000
_cell.angle_alpha   90.00
_cell.angle_beta   90.00
_cell.angle_gamma   90.00
#
_symmetry.space_group_name_H-M   'P 1'
#
loop_
_entity.id
_entity.type
_entity.pdbx_description
1 polymer ?
#
loop_
_entity_poly.entity_id
_entity_poly.type
_entity_poly.pdbx_seq_one_letter_code
_entity_poly.pdbx_strand_id
1 'polypeptide(L)'
;RRQRQMCIRDSPKGIILTGGPNSCYEEGSPTCTKELFELGVPVLGLCYGAQLMQHVLGGKVEKAPVREYGKTETFVDKSSALFGDVSEKTIVWMSHFDYISQVAPGFKIIAHTADCPVAAAECKEKNLYAIQFHPEVLHTQEGTKMLHNFVRGVCGCAGTWKMDAFVDNTIKEIREKVGDGKVLLALSGGVDSSVAAGLLSRAIGKQLTCVFVDHGLLRKNEGDEVEGVFGPNGQFDLNFIRVNAQERYYSKLAGVTEPEAKRKIIGEEFIRVFEEEAKKIGAVDFLAQGTIYPDVVESGLGGESAVIKSHHNVGGLPDFVDFKEIIEPVSYTHLTLPTNSL
;
A
#
# COMPACT_ATOMS: atom_id res chain seq x y z
N ARG A 1 3.18 12.76 5.35
CA ARG A 1 3.57 14.14 4.91
C ARG A 1 4.91 14.16 4.16
N ARG A 2 6.00 13.49 4.64
CA ARG A 2 7.29 13.43 3.94
C ARG A 2 7.22 12.73 2.57
N GLN A 3 6.45 11.65 2.45
CA GLN A 3 6.28 10.90 1.20
C GLN A 3 5.52 11.70 0.12
N ARG A 4 4.43 12.42 0.49
CA ARG A 4 3.77 13.35 -0.43
C ARG A 4 4.70 14.47 -0.92
N GLN A 5 5.61 14.95 -0.07
CA GLN A 5 6.61 15.93 -0.47
C GLN A 5 7.70 15.34 -1.39
N MET A 6 8.06 14.06 -1.26
CA MET A 6 8.97 13.39 -2.20
C MET A 6 8.34 13.23 -3.59
N CYS A 7 7.10 12.71 -3.68
CA CYS A 7 6.41 12.61 -4.97
C CYS A 7 6.24 13.96 -5.69
N ILE A 8 6.04 15.05 -4.96
CA ILE A 8 5.97 16.40 -5.53
C ILE A 8 7.36 16.89 -5.99
N ARG A 9 8.44 16.47 -5.32
CA ARG A 9 9.81 16.85 -5.70
C ARG A 9 10.33 16.11 -6.92
N ASP A 10 9.88 14.88 -7.14
CA ASP A 10 10.43 13.97 -8.16
C ASP A 10 9.76 14.10 -9.53
N SER A 11 8.98 15.15 -9.78
CA SER A 11 8.28 15.41 -11.06
C SER A 11 7.50 14.16 -11.53
N PRO A 12 6.31 13.89 -10.99
CA PRO A 12 5.53 12.72 -11.34
C PRO A 12 5.23 12.69 -12.83
N LYS A 13 5.38 11.55 -13.48
CA LYS A 13 5.08 11.36 -14.91
C LYS A 13 3.61 11.12 -15.19
N GLY A 14 2.83 10.81 -14.17
CA GLY A 14 1.39 10.60 -14.24
C GLY A 14 0.76 10.50 -12.87
N ILE A 15 -0.55 10.71 -12.79
CA ILE A 15 -1.35 10.64 -11.57
C ILE A 15 -2.49 9.65 -11.81
N ILE A 16 -2.73 8.75 -10.85
CA ILE A 16 -3.90 7.87 -10.86
C ILE A 16 -4.77 8.21 -9.65
N LEU A 17 -6.02 8.60 -9.90
CA LEU A 17 -7.05 8.78 -8.89
C LEU A 17 -7.85 7.48 -8.80
N THR A 18 -7.80 6.80 -7.67
CA THR A 18 -8.41 5.48 -7.48
C THR A 18 -9.90 5.53 -7.14
N GLY A 19 -10.53 4.37 -7.04
CA GLY A 19 -11.90 4.21 -6.58
C GLY A 19 -12.11 4.60 -5.11
N GLY A 20 -13.36 4.75 -4.70
CA GLY A 20 -13.76 5.06 -3.33
C GLY A 20 -15.25 4.78 -3.13
N PRO A 21 -15.71 4.61 -1.87
CA PRO A 21 -17.09 4.24 -1.56
C PRO A 21 -18.08 5.41 -1.57
N ASN A 22 -17.60 6.65 -1.62
CA ASN A 22 -18.41 7.85 -1.47
C ASN A 22 -18.95 8.34 -2.81
N SER A 23 -20.01 9.16 -2.78
CA SER A 23 -20.44 9.96 -3.92
C SER A 23 -19.65 11.27 -4.00
N CYS A 24 -19.07 11.59 -5.15
CA CYS A 24 -18.14 12.72 -5.31
C CYS A 24 -18.79 14.11 -5.11
N TYR A 25 -20.12 14.19 -5.08
CA TYR A 25 -20.91 15.40 -4.86
C TYR A 25 -21.45 15.52 -3.42
N GLU A 26 -21.19 14.55 -2.54
CA GLU A 26 -21.60 14.62 -1.14
C GLU A 26 -20.59 15.41 -0.30
N GLU A 27 -21.10 16.17 0.66
CA GLU A 27 -20.28 16.94 1.60
C GLU A 27 -19.40 16.01 2.45
N GLY A 28 -18.12 16.35 2.60
CA GLY A 28 -17.15 15.53 3.33
C GLY A 28 -16.51 14.41 2.52
N SER A 29 -16.93 14.18 1.28
CA SER A 29 -16.29 13.22 0.39
C SER A 29 -14.87 13.65 0.01
N PRO A 30 -13.93 12.70 -0.20
CA PRO A 30 -12.58 13.03 -0.68
C PRO A 30 -12.64 13.85 -1.97
N THR A 31 -11.98 14.99 -2.01
CA THR A 31 -12.00 15.87 -3.18
C THR A 31 -10.61 16.38 -3.53
N CYS A 32 -10.47 16.95 -4.70
CA CYS A 32 -9.29 17.69 -5.16
C CYS A 32 -9.72 18.97 -5.85
N THR A 33 -8.78 19.89 -6.01
CA THR A 33 -9.04 21.14 -6.71
C THR A 33 -8.79 20.99 -8.21
N LYS A 34 -9.34 21.89 -9.00
CA LYS A 34 -9.23 21.89 -10.47
C LYS A 34 -7.79 22.00 -10.96
N GLU A 35 -6.95 22.67 -10.21
CA GLU A 35 -5.52 22.87 -10.51
C GLU A 35 -4.76 21.54 -10.65
N LEU A 36 -5.23 20.47 -10.01
CA LEU A 36 -4.64 19.12 -10.19
C LEU A 36 -4.67 18.69 -11.66
N PHE A 37 -5.75 19.00 -12.37
CA PHE A 37 -5.95 18.65 -13.79
C PHE A 37 -5.33 19.66 -14.75
N GLU A 38 -4.73 20.71 -14.24
CA GLU A 38 -4.05 21.78 -14.99
C GLU A 38 -2.51 21.71 -14.83
N LEU A 39 -1.99 20.74 -14.08
CA LEU A 39 -0.54 20.54 -13.86
C LEU A 39 0.24 20.17 -15.12
N GLY A 40 -0.43 19.85 -16.23
CA GLY A 40 0.23 19.33 -17.44
C GLY A 40 0.76 17.90 -17.33
N VAL A 41 0.41 17.19 -16.25
CA VAL A 41 0.75 15.79 -16.01
C VAL A 41 -0.44 14.92 -16.40
N PRO A 42 -0.26 13.80 -17.11
CA PRO A 42 -1.34 12.86 -17.41
C PRO A 42 -2.06 12.39 -16.15
N VAL A 43 -3.40 12.39 -16.17
CA VAL A 43 -4.22 11.92 -15.04
C VAL A 43 -5.19 10.85 -15.51
N LEU A 44 -5.21 9.71 -14.80
CA LEU A 44 -6.20 8.65 -14.97
C LEU A 44 -7.08 8.57 -13.74
N GLY A 45 -8.37 8.80 -13.89
CA GLY A 45 -9.38 8.54 -12.86
C GLY A 45 -10.01 7.17 -13.03
N LEU A 46 -10.07 6.38 -11.95
CA LEU A 46 -10.71 5.07 -11.90
C LEU A 46 -11.93 5.14 -10.98
N CYS A 47 -13.09 4.72 -11.45
CA CYS A 47 -14.35 4.67 -10.71
C CYS A 47 -14.65 6.01 -10.02
N TYR A 48 -14.55 6.13 -8.70
CA TYR A 48 -14.68 7.38 -7.97
C TYR A 48 -13.77 8.49 -8.51
N GLY A 49 -12.51 8.19 -8.81
CA GLY A 49 -11.56 9.15 -9.37
C GLY A 49 -11.98 9.69 -10.74
N ALA A 50 -12.65 8.86 -11.57
CA ALA A 50 -13.24 9.30 -12.83
C ALA A 50 -14.43 10.23 -12.61
N GLN A 51 -15.31 9.88 -11.69
CA GLN A 51 -16.47 10.69 -11.32
C GLN A 51 -16.03 12.04 -10.74
N LEU A 52 -15.05 12.02 -9.82
CA LEU A 52 -14.48 13.25 -9.23
C LEU A 52 -13.87 14.16 -10.30
N MET A 53 -13.08 13.62 -11.23
CA MET A 53 -12.51 14.37 -12.35
C MET A 53 -13.61 15.06 -13.18
N GLN A 54 -14.63 14.31 -13.55
CA GLN A 54 -15.74 14.85 -14.34
C GLN A 54 -16.52 15.92 -13.58
N HIS A 55 -16.82 15.67 -12.29
CA HIS A 55 -17.53 16.62 -11.43
C HIS A 55 -16.77 17.94 -11.27
N VAL A 56 -15.47 17.88 -10.96
CA VAL A 56 -14.62 19.08 -10.77
C VAL A 56 -14.43 19.88 -12.06
N LEU A 57 -14.43 19.20 -13.22
CA LEU A 57 -14.25 19.84 -14.53
C LEU A 57 -15.55 20.28 -15.20
N GLY A 58 -16.69 20.16 -14.50
CA GLY A 58 -17.99 20.66 -14.96
C GLY A 58 -18.84 19.67 -15.73
N GLY A 59 -18.52 18.38 -15.66
CA GLY A 59 -19.40 17.28 -16.04
C GLY A 59 -20.48 17.03 -14.98
N LYS A 60 -21.35 16.04 -15.23
CA LYS A 60 -22.44 15.69 -14.34
C LYS A 60 -22.33 14.23 -13.89
N VAL A 61 -22.40 14.03 -12.58
CA VAL A 61 -22.40 12.69 -11.94
C VAL A 61 -23.69 12.55 -11.16
N GLU A 62 -24.39 11.46 -11.36
CA GLU A 62 -25.73 11.20 -10.79
C GLU A 62 -25.83 9.73 -10.36
N LYS A 63 -26.85 9.45 -9.52
CA LYS A 63 -27.21 8.06 -9.19
C LYS A 63 -27.62 7.32 -10.45
N ALA A 64 -27.02 6.16 -10.69
CA ALA A 64 -27.36 5.34 -11.85
C ALA A 64 -28.78 4.78 -11.75
N PRO A 65 -29.58 4.87 -12.83
CA PRO A 65 -30.90 4.25 -12.86
C PRO A 65 -30.81 2.72 -12.75
N VAL A 66 -29.76 2.15 -13.31
CA VAL A 66 -29.40 0.72 -13.18
C VAL A 66 -27.99 0.66 -12.60
N ARG A 67 -27.84 -0.05 -11.49
CA ARG A 67 -26.54 -0.27 -10.85
C ARG A 67 -25.82 -1.41 -11.55
N GLU A 68 -24.58 -1.18 -11.95
CA GLU A 68 -23.74 -2.22 -12.55
C GLU A 68 -22.77 -2.79 -11.52
N TYR A 69 -22.92 -4.09 -11.24
CA TYR A 69 -22.03 -4.85 -10.38
C TYR A 69 -21.63 -6.15 -11.06
N GLY A 70 -20.33 -6.36 -11.20
CA GLY A 70 -19.80 -7.59 -11.76
C GLY A 70 -19.25 -7.44 -13.17
N LYS A 71 -19.17 -8.57 -13.87
CA LYS A 71 -18.61 -8.64 -15.23
C LYS A 71 -19.61 -8.07 -16.23
N THR A 72 -19.20 -6.99 -16.90
CA THR A 72 -20.02 -6.25 -17.86
C THR A 72 -19.32 -6.17 -19.22
N GLU A 73 -20.07 -6.44 -20.27
CA GLU A 73 -19.62 -6.27 -21.63
C GLU A 73 -19.49 -4.79 -21.99
N THR A 74 -18.34 -4.39 -22.49
CA THR A 74 -18.00 -2.99 -22.75
C THR A 74 -17.44 -2.84 -24.14
N PHE A 75 -17.89 -1.82 -24.86
CA PHE A 75 -17.41 -1.41 -26.18
C PHE A 75 -16.44 -0.25 -26.03
N VAL A 76 -15.24 -0.35 -26.61
CA VAL A 76 -14.18 0.63 -26.51
C VAL A 76 -13.80 1.24 -27.87
N ASP A 77 -13.49 2.52 -27.89
CA ASP A 77 -12.96 3.22 -29.05
C ASP A 77 -11.43 3.00 -29.15
N LYS A 78 -11.01 2.18 -30.08
CA LYS A 78 -9.60 1.85 -30.34
C LYS A 78 -8.75 3.03 -30.79
N SER A 79 -9.35 4.17 -31.14
CA SER A 79 -8.62 5.40 -31.44
C SER A 79 -8.04 6.10 -30.20
N SER A 80 -8.48 5.68 -29.01
CA SER A 80 -7.91 6.14 -27.74
C SER A 80 -6.56 5.48 -27.46
N ALA A 81 -5.63 6.26 -26.93
CA ALA A 81 -4.32 5.74 -26.49
C ALA A 81 -4.44 4.63 -25.41
N LEU A 82 -5.52 4.63 -24.62
CA LEU A 82 -5.76 3.59 -23.62
C LEU A 82 -6.17 2.24 -24.23
N PHE A 83 -6.80 2.22 -25.39
CA PHE A 83 -7.51 1.06 -25.93
C PHE A 83 -6.95 0.56 -27.26
N GLY A 84 -5.86 1.10 -27.78
CA GLY A 84 -5.33 0.80 -29.11
C GLY A 84 -5.10 -0.69 -29.37
N ASP A 85 -4.62 -1.44 -28.38
CA ASP A 85 -4.35 -2.89 -28.43
C ASP A 85 -5.36 -3.73 -27.63
N VAL A 86 -6.43 -3.09 -27.12
CA VAL A 86 -7.56 -3.74 -26.46
C VAL A 86 -8.58 -4.19 -27.50
N SER A 87 -9.28 -5.30 -27.25
CA SER A 87 -10.38 -5.76 -28.10
C SER A 87 -11.52 -4.73 -28.09
N GLU A 88 -12.10 -4.44 -29.29
CA GLU A 88 -13.21 -3.49 -29.43
C GLU A 88 -14.38 -3.79 -28.47
N LYS A 89 -14.56 -5.07 -28.17
CA LYS A 89 -15.54 -5.60 -27.23
C LYS A 89 -14.79 -6.43 -26.20
N THR A 90 -14.88 -6.04 -24.94
CA THR A 90 -14.17 -6.68 -23.82
C THR A 90 -15.04 -6.77 -22.58
N ILE A 91 -14.66 -7.63 -21.63
CA ILE A 91 -15.33 -7.76 -20.33
C ILE A 91 -14.59 -6.98 -19.30
N VAL A 92 -15.29 -6.10 -18.59
CA VAL A 92 -14.77 -5.29 -17.49
C VAL A 92 -15.50 -5.55 -16.19
N TRP A 93 -14.89 -5.19 -15.07
CA TRP A 93 -15.54 -5.25 -13.75
C TRP A 93 -16.12 -3.89 -13.39
N MET A 94 -17.45 -3.83 -13.33
CA MET A 94 -18.20 -2.67 -12.84
C MET A 94 -18.51 -2.83 -11.36
N SER A 95 -18.42 -1.73 -10.61
CA SER A 95 -18.79 -1.67 -9.19
C SER A 95 -19.12 -0.23 -8.82
N HIS A 96 -20.31 0.27 -9.19
CA HIS A 96 -20.67 1.65 -8.95
C HIS A 96 -22.17 1.87 -8.70
N PHE A 97 -22.47 2.85 -7.83
CA PHE A 97 -23.83 3.38 -7.59
C PHE A 97 -24.11 4.62 -8.45
N ASP A 98 -23.07 5.43 -8.62
CA ASP A 98 -23.13 6.68 -9.39
C ASP A 98 -22.47 6.47 -10.74
N TYR A 99 -22.86 7.26 -11.73
CA TYR A 99 -22.31 7.23 -13.07
C TYR A 99 -22.14 8.64 -13.63
N ILE A 100 -21.28 8.78 -14.61
CA ILE A 100 -21.10 10.03 -15.34
C ILE A 100 -22.24 10.14 -16.36
N SER A 101 -23.23 11.01 -16.08
CA SER A 101 -24.37 11.24 -16.98
C SER A 101 -24.04 12.22 -18.10
N GLN A 102 -23.09 13.13 -17.88
CA GLN A 102 -22.62 14.10 -18.87
C GLN A 102 -21.12 14.31 -18.69
N VAL A 103 -20.35 14.15 -19.77
CA VAL A 103 -18.92 14.43 -19.75
C VAL A 103 -18.64 15.91 -19.62
N ALA A 104 -17.52 16.25 -18.97
CA ALA A 104 -17.04 17.62 -18.86
C ALA A 104 -16.66 18.20 -20.22
N PRO A 105 -16.67 19.54 -20.38
CA PRO A 105 -16.25 20.20 -21.62
C PRO A 105 -14.85 19.75 -22.09
N GLY A 106 -14.73 19.41 -23.38
CA GLY A 106 -13.48 18.93 -23.98
C GLY A 106 -13.25 17.42 -23.84
N PHE A 107 -14.11 16.69 -23.17
CA PHE A 107 -14.03 15.23 -23.11
C PHE A 107 -14.82 14.58 -24.25
N LYS A 108 -14.25 13.48 -24.77
CA LYS A 108 -14.86 12.54 -25.70
C LYS A 108 -15.13 11.23 -24.98
N ILE A 109 -16.31 10.63 -25.18
CA ILE A 109 -16.63 9.27 -24.71
C ILE A 109 -15.82 8.28 -25.55
N ILE A 110 -15.11 7.39 -24.87
CA ILE A 110 -14.23 6.37 -25.49
C ILE A 110 -14.60 4.92 -25.09
N ALA A 111 -15.57 4.74 -24.20
CA ALA A 111 -16.19 3.43 -23.92
C ALA A 111 -17.60 3.59 -23.36
N HIS A 112 -18.44 2.58 -23.63
CA HIS A 112 -19.79 2.48 -23.11
C HIS A 112 -20.18 1.02 -22.87
N THR A 113 -21.17 0.81 -22.00
CA THR A 113 -21.90 -0.45 -21.84
C THR A 113 -23.35 -0.29 -22.31
N ALA A 114 -24.16 -1.32 -22.12
CA ALA A 114 -25.60 -1.22 -22.40
C ALA A 114 -26.31 -0.22 -21.46
N ASP A 115 -25.88 -0.14 -20.19
CA ASP A 115 -26.52 0.65 -19.14
C ASP A 115 -25.70 1.87 -18.70
N CYS A 116 -24.38 1.90 -18.98
CA CYS A 116 -23.49 3.01 -18.67
C CYS A 116 -23.00 3.69 -19.97
N PRO A 117 -23.60 4.82 -20.35
CA PRO A 117 -23.25 5.50 -21.59
C PRO A 117 -21.84 6.12 -21.57
N VAL A 118 -21.27 6.35 -20.40
CA VAL A 118 -19.93 6.87 -20.21
C VAL A 118 -19.13 5.89 -19.33
N ALA A 119 -18.76 4.74 -19.88
CA ALA A 119 -17.87 3.79 -19.21
C ALA A 119 -16.41 4.25 -19.24
N ALA A 120 -16.02 5.06 -20.24
CA ALA A 120 -14.77 5.80 -20.23
C ALA A 120 -14.86 7.07 -21.08
N ALA A 121 -14.06 8.07 -20.73
CA ALA A 121 -13.93 9.32 -21.46
C ALA A 121 -12.49 9.86 -21.44
N GLU A 122 -12.10 10.62 -22.45
CA GLU A 122 -10.76 11.23 -22.52
C GLU A 122 -10.82 12.70 -22.96
N CYS A 123 -9.88 13.51 -22.45
CA CYS A 123 -9.55 14.82 -22.99
C CYS A 123 -8.09 14.75 -23.47
N LYS A 124 -7.89 14.51 -24.78
CA LYS A 124 -6.54 14.32 -25.36
C LYS A 124 -5.65 15.54 -25.19
N GLU A 125 -6.20 16.72 -25.33
CA GLU A 125 -5.45 17.98 -25.21
C GLU A 125 -4.78 18.17 -23.85
N LYS A 126 -5.41 17.62 -22.80
CA LYS A 126 -4.93 17.72 -21.42
C LYS A 126 -4.36 16.41 -20.87
N ASN A 127 -4.32 15.35 -21.67
CA ASN A 127 -3.94 14.00 -21.22
C ASN A 127 -4.74 13.52 -20.01
N LEU A 128 -6.05 13.76 -19.99
CA LEU A 128 -6.95 13.34 -18.93
C LEU A 128 -7.80 12.15 -19.40
N TYR A 129 -7.87 11.11 -18.57
CA TYR A 129 -8.58 9.87 -18.85
C TYR A 129 -9.46 9.51 -17.66
N ALA A 130 -10.70 9.16 -17.91
CA ALA A 130 -11.68 8.75 -16.90
C ALA A 130 -12.21 7.35 -17.26
N ILE A 131 -12.13 6.39 -16.36
CA ILE A 131 -12.63 5.02 -16.52
C ILE A 131 -13.58 4.71 -15.35
N GLN A 132 -14.83 4.35 -15.64
CA GLN A 132 -15.83 4.02 -14.62
C GLN A 132 -15.60 2.63 -14.01
N PHE A 133 -15.08 1.69 -14.76
CA PHE A 133 -14.77 0.34 -14.32
C PHE A 133 -13.40 0.21 -13.66
N HIS A 134 -13.07 -0.98 -13.18
CA HIS A 134 -11.85 -1.30 -12.45
C HIS A 134 -10.87 -2.11 -13.32
N PRO A 135 -9.91 -1.47 -14.02
CA PRO A 135 -8.91 -2.18 -14.82
C PRO A 135 -7.86 -2.90 -13.97
N GLU A 136 -7.73 -2.54 -12.68
CA GLU A 136 -6.76 -3.10 -11.75
C GLU A 136 -7.13 -4.49 -11.22
N VAL A 137 -8.39 -4.90 -11.34
CA VAL A 137 -8.85 -6.21 -10.84
C VAL A 137 -8.78 -7.30 -11.92
N LEU A 138 -8.53 -8.54 -11.52
CA LEU A 138 -8.39 -9.69 -12.42
C LEU A 138 -9.65 -10.00 -13.25
N HIS A 139 -10.80 -9.52 -12.82
CA HIS A 139 -12.08 -9.73 -13.53
C HIS A 139 -12.23 -8.88 -14.78
N THR A 140 -11.43 -7.81 -14.93
CA THR A 140 -11.31 -7.04 -16.17
C THR A 140 -10.28 -7.72 -17.06
N GLN A 141 -10.76 -8.36 -18.15
CA GLN A 141 -9.94 -9.27 -18.97
C GLN A 141 -8.68 -8.64 -19.55
N GLU A 142 -8.74 -7.40 -20.00
CA GLU A 142 -7.61 -6.68 -20.61
C GLU A 142 -7.16 -5.46 -19.79
N GLY A 143 -7.50 -5.42 -18.51
CA GLY A 143 -7.20 -4.30 -17.61
C GLY A 143 -5.71 -3.97 -17.51
N THR A 144 -4.86 -4.99 -17.48
CA THR A 144 -3.39 -4.83 -17.46
C THR A 144 -2.88 -4.11 -18.71
N LYS A 145 -3.46 -4.36 -19.90
CA LYS A 145 -3.10 -3.63 -21.13
C LYS A 145 -3.49 -2.16 -21.02
N MET A 146 -4.69 -1.87 -20.53
CA MET A 146 -5.19 -0.50 -20.34
C MET A 146 -4.28 0.30 -19.41
N LEU A 147 -3.93 -0.29 -18.25
CA LEU A 147 -2.99 0.34 -17.30
C LEU A 147 -1.58 0.48 -17.90
N HIS A 148 -1.10 -0.53 -18.61
CA HIS A 148 0.18 -0.46 -19.33
C HIS A 148 0.18 0.67 -20.35
N ASN A 149 -0.88 0.82 -21.14
CA ASN A 149 -1.03 1.87 -22.14
C ASN A 149 -0.99 3.27 -21.49
N PHE A 150 -1.63 3.44 -20.35
CA PHE A 150 -1.52 4.69 -19.60
C PHE A 150 -0.10 4.91 -19.08
N VAL A 151 0.46 3.96 -18.33
CA VAL A 151 1.75 4.14 -17.66
C VAL A 151 2.90 4.26 -18.65
N ARG A 152 2.92 3.40 -19.69
CA ARG A 152 4.01 3.37 -20.67
C ARG A 152 3.75 4.28 -21.86
N GLY A 153 2.55 4.21 -22.42
CA GLY A 153 2.18 4.95 -23.62
C GLY A 153 1.96 6.42 -23.33
N VAL A 154 1.07 6.75 -22.40
CA VAL A 154 0.69 8.13 -22.10
C VAL A 154 1.71 8.82 -21.20
N CYS A 155 2.11 8.20 -20.08
CA CYS A 155 3.04 8.80 -19.12
C CYS A 155 4.50 8.66 -19.53
N GLY A 156 4.85 7.83 -20.50
CA GLY A 156 6.22 7.62 -20.97
C GLY A 156 7.15 7.02 -19.90
N CYS A 157 6.61 6.22 -18.97
CA CYS A 157 7.42 5.57 -17.95
C CYS A 157 8.31 4.50 -18.57
N ALA A 158 9.62 4.58 -18.38
CA ALA A 158 10.59 3.67 -18.99
C ALA A 158 10.57 2.22 -18.44
N GLY A 159 9.93 1.99 -17.24
CA GLY A 159 9.88 0.70 -16.56
C GLY A 159 11.24 0.10 -16.26
N THR A 160 12.16 0.95 -15.94
CA THR A 160 13.53 0.58 -15.54
C THR A 160 13.60 0.06 -14.10
N TRP A 161 12.51 0.26 -13.34
CA TRP A 161 12.43 -0.28 -12.00
C TRP A 161 12.35 -1.81 -12.06
N LYS A 162 13.33 -2.47 -11.42
CA LYS A 162 13.41 -3.92 -11.30
C LYS A 162 13.63 -4.26 -9.83
N MET A 163 13.05 -5.36 -9.37
CA MET A 163 13.15 -5.79 -7.97
C MET A 163 14.62 -6.06 -7.56
N ASP A 164 15.43 -6.62 -8.46
CA ASP A 164 16.85 -6.86 -8.19
C ASP A 164 17.60 -5.55 -7.92
N ALA A 165 17.35 -4.51 -8.74
CA ALA A 165 17.92 -3.19 -8.51
C ALA A 165 17.41 -2.53 -7.20
N PHE A 166 16.16 -2.81 -6.81
CA PHE A 166 15.61 -2.34 -5.55
C PHE A 166 16.39 -2.90 -4.35
N VAL A 167 16.64 -4.22 -4.32
CA VAL A 167 17.39 -4.86 -3.22
C VAL A 167 18.79 -4.24 -3.08
N ASP A 168 19.52 -4.11 -4.19
CA ASP A 168 20.89 -3.56 -4.18
C ASP A 168 20.90 -2.10 -3.75
N ASN A 169 19.97 -1.29 -4.24
CA ASN A 169 19.84 0.12 -3.87
C ASN A 169 19.48 0.27 -2.38
N THR A 170 18.51 -0.52 -1.90
CA THR A 170 18.09 -0.49 -0.49
C THR A 170 19.24 -0.88 0.44
N ILE A 171 20.01 -1.92 0.08
CA ILE A 171 21.19 -2.32 0.84
C ILE A 171 22.22 -1.17 0.91
N LYS A 172 22.45 -0.48 -0.21
CA LYS A 172 23.35 0.66 -0.26
C LYS A 172 22.88 1.83 0.61
N GLU A 173 21.60 2.20 0.48
CA GLU A 173 20.98 3.25 1.28
C GLU A 173 21.04 2.96 2.79
N ILE A 174 20.76 1.69 3.18
CA ILE A 174 20.87 1.25 4.58
C ILE A 174 22.30 1.42 5.08
N ARG A 175 23.31 0.99 4.32
CA ARG A 175 24.73 1.13 4.69
C ARG A 175 25.14 2.59 4.86
N GLU A 176 24.74 3.44 3.93
CA GLU A 176 25.03 4.88 3.99
C GLU A 176 24.34 5.55 5.19
N LYS A 177 23.12 5.15 5.50
CA LYS A 177 22.34 5.72 6.59
C LYS A 177 22.81 5.27 7.97
N VAL A 178 23.10 3.98 8.11
CA VAL A 178 23.48 3.38 9.40
C VAL A 178 24.94 3.66 9.75
N GLY A 179 25.86 3.64 8.77
CA GLY A 179 27.28 3.75 9.02
C GLY A 179 27.76 2.70 10.03
N ASP A 180 28.39 3.15 11.12
CA ASP A 180 28.87 2.31 12.22
C ASP A 180 27.81 2.11 13.33
N GLY A 181 26.58 2.60 13.14
CA GLY A 181 25.51 2.54 14.13
C GLY A 181 24.94 1.14 14.35
N LYS A 182 24.26 0.96 15.46
CA LYS A 182 23.56 -0.30 15.81
C LYS A 182 22.08 -0.18 15.52
N VAL A 183 21.50 -1.23 14.94
CA VAL A 183 20.09 -1.31 14.57
C VAL A 183 19.40 -2.40 15.38
N LEU A 184 18.24 -2.07 15.93
CA LEU A 184 17.34 -3.00 16.61
C LEU A 184 16.10 -3.24 15.76
N LEU A 185 15.72 -4.49 15.55
CA LEU A 185 14.52 -4.89 14.83
C LEU A 185 13.63 -5.78 15.68
N ALA A 186 12.36 -5.40 15.80
CA ALA A 186 11.33 -6.29 16.33
C ALA A 186 10.93 -7.30 15.25
N LEU A 187 11.35 -8.55 15.40
CA LEU A 187 11.06 -9.63 14.47
C LEU A 187 9.81 -10.38 14.93
N SER A 188 8.72 -10.25 14.19
CA SER A 188 7.44 -10.90 14.52
C SER A 188 7.27 -12.31 13.94
N GLY A 189 8.17 -12.74 13.04
CA GLY A 189 8.00 -13.96 12.24
C GLY A 189 7.10 -13.75 11.00
N GLY A 190 6.44 -12.61 10.85
CA GLY A 190 5.70 -12.25 9.65
C GLY A 190 6.60 -11.93 8.47
N VAL A 191 6.03 -11.92 7.25
CA VAL A 191 6.77 -11.71 5.99
C VAL A 191 7.54 -10.37 6.01
N ASP A 192 6.90 -9.28 6.42
CA ASP A 192 7.48 -7.94 6.33
C ASP A 192 8.70 -7.77 7.24
N SER A 193 8.58 -8.19 8.51
CA SER A 193 9.70 -8.16 9.45
C SER A 193 10.84 -9.11 9.03
N SER A 194 10.51 -10.24 8.40
CA SER A 194 11.50 -11.19 7.90
C SER A 194 12.27 -10.63 6.69
N VAL A 195 11.58 -9.97 5.76
CA VAL A 195 12.21 -9.28 4.63
C VAL A 195 13.09 -8.13 5.12
N ALA A 196 12.60 -7.34 6.09
CA ALA A 196 13.40 -6.28 6.71
C ALA A 196 14.67 -6.84 7.37
N ALA A 197 14.57 -7.95 8.13
CA ALA A 197 15.71 -8.63 8.72
C ALA A 197 16.73 -9.11 7.67
N GLY A 198 16.24 -9.68 6.57
CA GLY A 198 17.07 -10.15 5.47
C GLY A 198 17.84 -9.03 4.76
N LEU A 199 17.18 -7.90 4.47
CA LEU A 199 17.81 -6.73 3.85
C LEU A 199 18.84 -6.08 4.79
N LEU A 200 18.47 -5.86 6.05
CA LEU A 200 19.35 -5.30 7.07
C LEU A 200 20.57 -6.19 7.34
N SER A 201 20.38 -7.49 7.47
CA SER A 201 21.50 -8.42 7.66
C SER A 201 22.52 -8.37 6.51
N ARG A 202 22.05 -8.31 5.27
CA ARG A 202 22.93 -8.15 4.09
C ARG A 202 23.63 -6.79 4.05
N ALA A 203 22.99 -5.75 4.56
CA ALA A 203 23.52 -4.41 4.57
C ALA A 203 24.58 -4.21 5.66
N ILE A 204 24.29 -4.60 6.90
CA ILE A 204 25.04 -4.20 8.11
C ILE A 204 25.47 -5.37 9.01
N GLY A 205 25.12 -6.62 8.67
CA GLY A 205 25.57 -7.81 9.41
C GLY A 205 25.29 -7.74 10.91
N LYS A 206 26.30 -7.99 11.72
CA LYS A 206 26.22 -8.01 13.20
C LYS A 206 25.91 -6.65 13.88
N GLN A 207 25.83 -5.57 13.15
CA GLN A 207 25.28 -4.31 13.69
C GLN A 207 23.75 -4.42 13.91
N LEU A 208 23.08 -5.42 13.28
CA LEU A 208 21.69 -5.73 13.46
C LEU A 208 21.48 -6.67 14.63
N THR A 209 20.56 -6.30 15.54
CA THR A 209 20.03 -7.20 16.58
C THR A 209 18.52 -7.37 16.35
N CYS A 210 18.08 -8.60 16.14
CA CYS A 210 16.67 -8.97 16.02
C CYS A 210 16.16 -9.53 17.34
N VAL A 211 15.10 -8.99 17.87
CA VAL A 211 14.38 -9.50 19.05
C VAL A 211 13.08 -10.15 18.61
N PHE A 212 12.98 -11.45 18.85
CA PHE A 212 11.79 -12.26 18.58
C PHE A 212 11.11 -12.61 19.91
N VAL A 213 9.87 -12.20 20.08
CA VAL A 213 9.08 -12.46 21.29
C VAL A 213 8.18 -13.66 21.09
N ASP A 214 8.50 -14.76 21.74
CA ASP A 214 7.64 -15.95 21.80
C ASP A 214 6.56 -15.75 22.87
N HIS A 215 5.40 -15.30 22.45
CA HIS A 215 4.27 -14.99 23.31
C HIS A 215 3.32 -16.18 23.55
N GLY A 216 3.64 -17.37 23.03
CA GLY A 216 2.81 -18.57 23.18
C GLY A 216 1.54 -18.62 22.33
N LEU A 217 1.27 -17.61 21.51
CA LEU A 217 0.12 -17.55 20.59
C LEU A 217 0.55 -17.75 19.13
N LEU A 218 1.77 -18.22 18.93
CA LEU A 218 2.35 -18.54 17.63
C LEU A 218 1.69 -19.79 17.03
N ARG A 219 1.84 -19.96 15.73
CA ARG A 219 1.50 -21.23 15.07
C ARG A 219 2.41 -22.34 15.56
N LYS A 220 1.99 -23.58 15.35
CA LYS A 220 2.79 -24.74 15.73
C LYS A 220 4.18 -24.66 15.07
N ASN A 221 5.23 -24.75 15.89
CA ASN A 221 6.65 -24.71 15.52
C ASN A 221 7.15 -23.37 14.93
N GLU A 222 6.32 -22.34 14.83
CA GLU A 222 6.69 -21.05 14.18
C GLU A 222 7.91 -20.41 14.87
N GLY A 223 7.99 -20.45 16.20
CA GLY A 223 9.16 -19.92 16.92
C GLY A 223 10.46 -20.65 16.58
N ASP A 224 10.41 -21.96 16.42
CA ASP A 224 11.57 -22.79 16.06
C ASP A 224 11.96 -22.60 14.59
N GLU A 225 10.97 -22.39 13.70
CA GLU A 225 11.21 -22.06 12.30
C GLU A 225 11.90 -20.69 12.16
N VAL A 226 11.44 -19.67 12.89
CA VAL A 226 12.06 -18.34 12.89
C VAL A 226 13.49 -18.41 13.44
N GLU A 227 13.72 -19.13 14.52
CA GLU A 227 15.06 -19.35 15.09
C GLU A 227 15.96 -20.15 14.14
N GLY A 228 15.41 -21.13 13.43
CA GLY A 228 16.13 -21.89 12.40
C GLY A 228 16.63 -21.04 11.24
N VAL A 229 15.90 -19.98 10.90
CA VAL A 229 16.24 -19.05 9.81
C VAL A 229 17.18 -17.94 10.28
N PHE A 230 16.89 -17.29 11.41
CA PHE A 230 17.56 -16.08 11.88
C PHE A 230 18.47 -16.28 13.08
N GLY A 231 18.39 -17.44 13.73
CA GLY A 231 19.20 -17.79 14.90
C GLY A 231 20.68 -18.05 14.58
N PRO A 232 21.47 -18.44 15.59
CA PRO A 232 22.92 -18.57 15.46
C PRO A 232 23.39 -19.58 14.38
N ASN A 233 22.56 -20.56 14.07
CA ASN A 233 22.81 -21.57 13.03
C ASN A 233 22.04 -21.28 11.73
N GLY A 234 21.40 -20.10 11.63
CA GLY A 234 20.58 -19.69 10.51
C GLY A 234 21.37 -19.17 9.33
N GLN A 235 20.64 -18.69 8.32
CA GLN A 235 21.20 -18.27 7.03
C GLN A 235 21.71 -16.82 7.05
N PHE A 236 21.41 -16.04 8.09
CA PHE A 236 21.67 -14.61 8.14
C PHE A 236 22.71 -14.24 9.19
N ASP A 237 23.64 -13.37 8.83
CA ASP A 237 24.64 -12.81 9.74
C ASP A 237 24.04 -11.64 10.54
N LEU A 238 23.47 -11.93 11.70
CA LEU A 238 22.86 -10.96 12.62
C LEU A 238 22.90 -11.46 14.06
N ASN A 239 22.60 -10.60 15.03
CA ASN A 239 22.37 -11.03 16.40
C ASN A 239 20.89 -11.34 16.60
N PHE A 240 20.58 -12.56 17.09
CA PHE A 240 19.21 -13.01 17.31
C PHE A 240 18.97 -13.28 18.80
N ILE A 241 17.87 -12.72 19.33
CA ILE A 241 17.42 -12.91 20.71
C ILE A 241 15.99 -13.42 20.67
N ARG A 242 15.76 -14.66 21.15
CA ARG A 242 14.42 -15.20 21.39
C ARG A 242 14.06 -15.00 22.84
N VAL A 243 12.97 -14.31 23.09
CA VAL A 243 12.43 -14.06 24.44
C VAL A 243 11.22 -14.94 24.66
N ASN A 244 11.31 -15.90 25.58
CA ASN A 244 10.12 -16.66 26.01
C ASN A 244 9.30 -15.84 27.00
N ALA A 245 8.16 -15.32 26.51
CA ALA A 245 7.22 -14.52 27.30
C ALA A 245 5.85 -15.20 27.51
N GLN A 246 5.72 -16.51 27.18
CA GLN A 246 4.45 -17.23 27.13
C GLN A 246 3.62 -17.09 28.40
N GLU A 247 4.21 -17.39 29.58
CA GLU A 247 3.52 -17.29 30.86
C GLU A 247 3.01 -15.87 31.16
N ARG A 248 3.77 -14.87 30.75
CA ARG A 248 3.44 -13.46 30.93
C ARG A 248 2.19 -13.08 30.12
N TYR A 249 2.10 -13.56 28.88
CA TYR A 249 0.92 -13.34 28.04
C TYR A 249 -0.29 -14.15 28.52
N TYR A 250 -0.11 -15.42 28.87
CA TYR A 250 -1.19 -16.27 29.37
C TYR A 250 -1.82 -15.69 30.62
N SER A 251 -1.02 -15.21 31.57
CA SER A 251 -1.55 -14.62 32.81
C SER A 251 -2.38 -13.37 32.56
N LYS A 252 -1.99 -12.53 31.58
CA LYS A 252 -2.72 -11.30 31.26
C LYS A 252 -3.96 -11.54 30.41
N LEU A 253 -3.98 -12.59 29.61
CA LEU A 253 -5.12 -12.95 28.77
C LEU A 253 -6.15 -13.83 29.51
N ALA A 254 -5.84 -14.32 30.71
CA ALA A 254 -6.74 -15.16 31.48
C ALA A 254 -8.08 -14.44 31.73
N GLY A 255 -9.19 -15.08 31.31
CA GLY A 255 -10.54 -14.53 31.46
C GLY A 255 -10.94 -13.42 30.48
N VAL A 256 -10.04 -12.98 29.61
CA VAL A 256 -10.35 -11.98 28.58
C VAL A 256 -10.99 -12.69 27.37
N THR A 257 -12.23 -12.37 27.06
CA THR A 257 -12.99 -13.00 25.94
C THR A 257 -13.15 -12.06 24.74
N GLU A 258 -13.18 -10.76 24.97
CA GLU A 258 -13.42 -9.75 23.94
C GLU A 258 -12.19 -9.62 23.02
N PRO A 259 -12.36 -9.73 21.68
CA PRO A 259 -11.23 -9.75 20.74
C PRO A 259 -10.37 -8.49 20.74
N GLU A 260 -10.97 -7.30 20.84
CA GLU A 260 -10.23 -6.05 20.82
C GLU A 260 -9.42 -5.83 22.10
N ALA A 261 -9.98 -6.26 23.24
CA ALA A 261 -9.25 -6.25 24.53
C ALA A 261 -8.02 -7.17 24.46
N LYS A 262 -8.15 -8.37 23.86
CA LYS A 262 -7.01 -9.27 23.63
C LYS A 262 -5.92 -8.62 22.80
N ARG A 263 -6.29 -7.98 21.69
CA ARG A 263 -5.34 -7.31 20.80
C ARG A 263 -4.56 -6.22 21.51
N LYS A 264 -5.24 -5.38 22.28
CA LYS A 264 -4.61 -4.30 23.07
C LYS A 264 -3.61 -4.88 24.07
N ILE A 265 -4.01 -5.90 24.83
CA ILE A 265 -3.12 -6.56 25.81
C ILE A 265 -1.89 -7.15 25.12
N ILE A 266 -2.08 -7.83 23.99
CA ILE A 266 -0.97 -8.45 23.23
C ILE A 266 -0.02 -7.37 22.73
N GLY A 267 -0.53 -6.28 22.15
CA GLY A 267 0.29 -5.19 21.62
C GLY A 267 1.05 -4.44 22.72
N GLU A 268 0.39 -4.07 23.81
CA GLU A 268 1.03 -3.40 24.94
C GLU A 268 2.13 -4.26 25.57
N GLU A 269 1.86 -5.55 25.72
CA GLU A 269 2.82 -6.45 26.33
C GLU A 269 4.03 -6.71 25.44
N PHE A 270 3.81 -6.77 24.11
CA PHE A 270 4.89 -6.87 23.15
C PHE A 270 5.86 -5.68 23.26
N ILE A 271 5.33 -4.46 23.34
CA ILE A 271 6.13 -3.24 23.49
C ILE A 271 6.96 -3.32 24.79
N ARG A 272 6.34 -3.72 25.92
CA ARG A 272 7.03 -3.82 27.21
C ARG A 272 8.18 -4.84 27.20
N VAL A 273 7.94 -6.03 26.65
CA VAL A 273 8.98 -7.05 26.52
C VAL A 273 10.10 -6.57 25.63
N PHE A 274 9.76 -5.93 24.51
CA PHE A 274 10.74 -5.38 23.57
C PHE A 274 11.61 -4.28 24.23
N GLU A 275 11.00 -3.37 24.99
CA GLU A 275 11.72 -2.33 25.74
C GLU A 275 12.67 -2.92 26.80
N GLU A 276 12.24 -3.95 27.52
CA GLU A 276 13.08 -4.63 28.50
C GLU A 276 14.32 -5.24 27.84
N GLU A 277 14.17 -5.86 26.68
CA GLU A 277 15.29 -6.41 25.93
C GLU A 277 16.18 -5.32 25.32
N ALA A 278 15.58 -4.25 24.78
CA ALA A 278 16.33 -3.11 24.27
C ALA A 278 17.25 -2.48 25.35
N LYS A 279 16.76 -2.37 26.58
CA LYS A 279 17.57 -1.89 27.71
C LYS A 279 18.75 -2.81 28.05
N LYS A 280 18.60 -4.13 27.90
CA LYS A 280 19.69 -5.09 28.12
C LYS A 280 20.76 -5.03 27.01
N ILE A 281 20.35 -4.78 25.78
CA ILE A 281 21.23 -4.63 24.62
C ILE A 281 22.08 -3.37 24.74
N GLY A 282 21.56 -2.32 25.42
CA GLY A 282 22.26 -1.06 25.63
C GLY A 282 22.03 -0.06 24.50
N ALA A 283 23.00 0.83 24.26
CA ALA A 283 22.85 1.88 23.26
C ALA A 283 22.61 1.34 21.85
N VAL A 284 21.47 1.70 21.27
CA VAL A 284 21.07 1.39 19.90
C VAL A 284 20.77 2.72 19.20
N ASP A 285 21.27 2.88 18.00
CA ASP A 285 21.12 4.14 17.25
C ASP A 285 19.84 4.21 16.44
N PHE A 286 19.37 3.08 15.92
CA PHE A 286 18.23 3.00 15.01
C PHE A 286 17.26 1.89 15.40
N LEU A 287 15.97 2.19 15.30
CA LEU A 287 14.91 1.18 15.33
C LEU A 287 14.49 0.85 13.89
N ALA A 288 14.44 -0.45 13.55
CA ALA A 288 13.91 -0.88 12.28
C ALA A 288 12.49 -1.45 12.43
N GLN A 289 11.64 -1.15 11.47
CA GLN A 289 10.26 -1.65 11.40
C GLN A 289 9.95 -2.25 10.03
N GLY A 290 9.15 -3.30 10.00
CA GLY A 290 8.62 -3.91 8.78
C GLY A 290 7.24 -3.36 8.43
N THR A 291 7.13 -2.04 8.20
CA THR A 291 5.88 -1.41 7.79
C THR A 291 5.77 -1.42 6.27
N ILE A 292 4.66 -1.92 5.73
CA ILE A 292 4.41 -1.89 4.28
C ILE A 292 3.59 -0.65 3.89
N TYR A 293 3.73 -0.22 2.64
CA TYR A 293 3.06 0.99 2.13
C TYR A 293 1.53 0.98 2.29
N PRO A 294 0.80 -0.12 2.05
CA PRO A 294 -0.63 -0.18 2.35
C PRO A 294 -0.99 0.15 3.80
N ASP A 295 -0.18 -0.30 4.76
CA ASP A 295 -0.41 0.00 6.18
C ASP A 295 -0.23 1.49 6.49
N VAL A 296 0.72 2.15 5.83
CA VAL A 296 0.94 3.60 5.95
C VAL A 296 -0.24 4.38 5.36
N VAL A 297 -0.77 3.93 4.23
CA VAL A 297 -1.92 4.57 3.56
C VAL A 297 -3.21 4.39 4.36
N GLU A 298 -3.47 3.16 4.84
CA GLU A 298 -4.69 2.82 5.56
C GLU A 298 -4.71 3.33 7.01
N SER A 299 -3.56 3.53 7.65
CA SER A 299 -3.45 4.11 8.99
C SER A 299 -3.36 5.63 9.00
N GLY A 300 -3.34 6.27 7.83
CA GLY A 300 -3.15 7.71 7.68
C GLY A 300 -4.43 8.53 7.79
N LEU A 301 -4.48 9.38 8.80
CA LEU A 301 -5.18 10.67 8.86
C LEU A 301 -6.72 10.67 8.81
N GLY A 302 -7.36 10.12 9.84
CA GLY A 302 -8.65 10.65 10.30
C GLY A 302 -9.87 10.29 9.45
N GLY A 303 -9.95 9.08 8.91
CA GLY A 303 -11.18 8.52 8.35
C GLY A 303 -11.64 7.28 9.15
N GLU A 304 -12.86 6.82 8.93
CA GLU A 304 -13.44 5.62 9.57
C GLU A 304 -12.60 4.34 9.37
N SER A 305 -11.73 4.30 8.37
CA SER A 305 -10.75 3.23 8.14
C SER A 305 -9.60 3.17 9.13
N ALA A 306 -9.35 4.21 9.92
CA ALA A 306 -8.31 4.24 10.95
C ALA A 306 -8.57 3.26 12.11
N VAL A 307 -9.79 2.76 12.24
CA VAL A 307 -10.20 1.85 13.32
C VAL A 307 -9.84 0.39 13.04
N ILE A 308 -9.55 0.03 11.81
CA ILE A 308 -9.41 -1.40 11.41
C ILE A 308 -7.99 -1.95 11.63
N LYS A 309 -6.96 -1.11 11.73
CA LYS A 309 -5.55 -1.56 11.87
C LYS A 309 -4.81 -0.95 13.05
N SER A 310 -5.28 -1.24 14.26
CA SER A 310 -4.54 -0.97 15.51
C SER A 310 -3.30 -1.87 15.71
N HIS A 311 -2.95 -2.72 14.74
CA HIS A 311 -1.90 -3.74 14.92
C HIS A 311 -0.56 -3.40 14.29
N HIS A 312 -0.53 -2.42 13.41
CA HIS A 312 0.71 -2.00 12.79
C HIS A 312 1.15 -0.69 13.45
N ASN A 313 2.16 -0.76 14.27
CA ASN A 313 2.92 0.24 15.04
C ASN A 313 2.93 1.71 14.56
N VAL A 314 1.80 2.26 14.13
CA VAL A 314 1.70 3.66 13.69
C VAL A 314 1.41 4.61 14.86
N GLY A 315 1.18 4.08 16.07
CA GLY A 315 0.70 4.87 17.21
C GLY A 315 1.43 4.73 18.55
N GLY A 316 2.54 4.00 18.63
CA GLY A 316 3.16 3.76 19.93
C GLY A 316 4.63 3.39 19.83
N LEU A 317 5.49 4.37 19.57
CA LEU A 317 6.92 4.19 19.83
C LEU A 317 7.16 4.19 21.34
N PRO A 318 8.08 3.36 21.84
CA PRO A 318 8.48 3.40 23.23
C PRO A 318 9.05 4.76 23.59
N ASP A 319 8.50 5.45 24.57
CA ASP A 319 8.96 6.74 25.08
C ASP A 319 10.36 6.69 25.75
N PHE A 320 10.97 5.50 25.82
CA PHE A 320 12.13 5.23 26.67
C PHE A 320 13.47 5.00 25.96
N VAL A 321 13.50 4.96 24.63
CA VAL A 321 14.74 4.75 23.89
C VAL A 321 14.95 5.89 22.91
N ASP A 322 16.00 6.67 23.14
CA ASP A 322 16.44 7.75 22.24
C ASP A 322 17.07 7.15 20.99
N PHE A 323 16.23 6.74 20.03
CA PHE A 323 16.70 6.38 18.70
C PHE A 323 16.95 7.63 17.88
N LYS A 324 18.03 7.66 17.14
CA LYS A 324 18.32 8.74 16.20
C LYS A 324 17.27 8.82 15.10
N GLU A 325 16.85 7.66 14.58
CA GLU A 325 15.88 7.57 13.49
C GLU A 325 15.29 6.16 13.38
N ILE A 326 14.09 6.08 12.75
CA ILE A 326 13.47 4.81 12.38
C ILE A 326 13.88 4.46 10.94
N ILE A 327 14.21 3.18 10.71
CA ILE A 327 14.52 2.63 9.39
C ILE A 327 13.37 1.71 8.97
N GLU A 328 12.76 1.99 7.82
CA GLU A 328 11.65 1.22 7.25
C GLU A 328 12.05 0.71 5.85
N PRO A 329 12.86 -0.36 5.77
CA PRO A 329 13.43 -0.81 4.49
C PRO A 329 12.41 -1.42 3.55
N VAL A 330 11.19 -1.71 4.04
CA VAL A 330 10.13 -2.42 3.29
C VAL A 330 8.95 -1.50 2.95
N SER A 331 8.92 -0.24 3.42
CA SER A 331 7.77 0.67 3.27
C SER A 331 7.43 1.02 1.81
N TYR A 332 8.33 0.75 0.88
CA TYR A 332 8.17 0.97 -0.56
C TYR A 332 8.00 -0.33 -1.37
N THR A 333 8.08 -1.49 -0.73
CA THR A 333 7.90 -2.76 -1.42
C THR A 333 6.42 -3.05 -1.58
N HIS A 334 5.93 -3.07 -2.82
CA HIS A 334 4.71 -3.78 -3.16
C HIS A 334 5.01 -5.28 -3.11
N LEU A 335 4.89 -5.89 -1.95
CA LEU A 335 4.76 -7.34 -1.87
C LEU A 335 3.39 -7.70 -2.44
N THR A 336 3.30 -7.81 -3.75
CA THR A 336 2.19 -8.53 -4.37
C THR A 336 2.37 -9.99 -4.00
N LEU A 337 1.72 -10.42 -2.93
CA LEU A 337 1.51 -11.85 -2.70
C LEU A 337 0.79 -12.39 -3.93
N PRO A 338 1.25 -13.49 -4.52
CA PRO A 338 0.46 -14.15 -5.54
C PRO A 338 -0.88 -14.54 -4.92
N THR A 339 -1.97 -13.95 -5.41
CA THR A 339 -3.33 -14.19 -4.98
C THR A 339 -3.87 -15.57 -5.42
N ASN A 340 -3.01 -16.57 -5.43
CA ASN A 340 -3.35 -17.94 -5.81
C ASN A 340 -3.70 -18.84 -4.61
N SER A 341 -3.96 -18.23 -3.45
CA SER A 341 -4.38 -18.96 -2.27
C SER A 341 -5.80 -18.56 -1.84
N LEU A 342 -6.78 -18.91 -2.63
CA LEU A 342 -8.17 -19.19 -2.21
C LEU A 342 -8.75 -20.24 -3.14
#